data_8946acc6e8ecf9229a3df91f65cbaa8a
#
_entry.id   8946acc6e8ecf9229a3df91f65cbaa8a
#
_cell.length_a   1.000
_cell.length_b   1.000
_cell.length_c   1.000
_cell.angle_alpha   90.00
_cell.angle_beta   90.00
_cell.angle_gamma   90.00
#
_symmetry.space_group_name_H-M   'P 1'
#
loop_
_entity.id
_entity.type
_entity.pdbx_description
1 polymer ?
#
loop_
_entity_poly.entity_id
_entity_poly.type
_entity_poly.pdbx_seq_one_letter_code
_entity_poly.pdbx_strand_id
1 'polypeptide(L)'
;MNNPSRKKLPTKQDENIELVMNQAVTYACFIRELLRSKSGDKWQELFGYTKPITVPSSGLIIDAIAAMPNVSEDDIKQLASKKRLRVSVGNDYIELHCISFNEQGNRLDILNHSWTKL
;
A
#
# COMPACT_ATOMS: atom_id res chain seq x y z
N MET A 1 -24.64 -15.42 -25.64
CA MET A 1 -24.76 -16.34 -24.51
C MET A 1 -23.58 -16.12 -23.54
N ASN A 2 -23.90 -15.76 -22.32
CA ASN A 2 -22.85 -15.51 -21.33
C ASN A 2 -22.24 -16.83 -20.84
N ASN A 3 -20.96 -16.97 -21.03
CA ASN A 3 -20.24 -18.10 -20.46
C ASN A 3 -19.83 -17.72 -19.03
N PRO A 4 -20.40 -18.37 -17.99
CA PRO A 4 -20.12 -17.99 -16.60
C PRO A 4 -18.65 -18.18 -16.18
N SER A 5 -17.89 -18.96 -16.94
CA SER A 5 -16.46 -19.13 -16.69
C SER A 5 -15.60 -18.04 -17.33
N ARG A 6 -16.20 -17.17 -18.12
CA ARG A 6 -15.46 -16.14 -18.83
C ARG A 6 -15.17 -14.96 -17.88
N LYS A 7 -13.94 -14.82 -17.51
CA LYS A 7 -13.51 -13.69 -16.67
C LYS A 7 -13.62 -12.40 -17.46
N LYS A 8 -14.13 -11.36 -16.81
CA LYS A 8 -14.12 -10.02 -17.36
C LYS A 8 -12.67 -9.58 -17.58
N LEU A 9 -12.37 -9.05 -18.75
CA LEU A 9 -11.05 -8.51 -19.03
C LEU A 9 -10.80 -7.29 -18.13
N PRO A 10 -9.56 -7.14 -17.59
CA PRO A 10 -9.23 -5.98 -16.79
C PRO A 10 -9.40 -4.70 -17.59
N THR A 11 -9.96 -3.68 -16.97
CA THR A 11 -10.04 -2.35 -17.56
C THR A 11 -8.69 -1.65 -17.42
N LYS A 12 -8.48 -0.58 -18.18
CA LYS A 12 -7.29 0.26 -18.04
C LYS A 12 -7.18 0.83 -16.62
N GLN A 13 -8.32 1.16 -15.99
CA GLN A 13 -8.34 1.64 -14.62
C GLN A 13 -7.87 0.55 -13.65
N ASP A 14 -8.31 -0.68 -13.84
CA ASP A 14 -7.88 -1.81 -13.00
C ASP A 14 -6.38 -2.03 -13.09
N GLU A 15 -5.82 -1.94 -14.30
CA GLU A 15 -4.37 -2.05 -14.51
C GLU A 15 -3.60 -0.94 -13.80
N ASN A 16 -4.10 0.30 -13.85
CA ASN A 16 -3.48 1.43 -13.17
C ASN A 16 -3.51 1.28 -11.66
N ILE A 17 -4.61 0.81 -11.10
CA ILE A 17 -4.76 0.57 -9.66
C ILE A 17 -3.77 -0.50 -9.23
N GLU A 18 -3.68 -1.60 -9.96
CA GLU A 18 -2.75 -2.69 -9.66
C GLU A 18 -1.30 -2.20 -9.71
N LEU A 19 -0.97 -1.36 -10.69
CA LEU A 19 0.37 -0.77 -10.79
C LEU A 19 0.70 0.07 -9.55
N VAL A 20 -0.22 0.93 -9.11
CA VAL A 20 -0.02 1.77 -7.93
C VAL A 20 0.14 0.90 -6.68
N MET A 21 -0.65 -0.15 -6.53
CA MET A 21 -0.52 -1.09 -5.41
C MET A 21 0.84 -1.77 -5.40
N ASN A 22 1.31 -2.24 -6.56
CA ASN A 22 2.61 -2.88 -6.68
C ASN A 22 3.75 -1.90 -6.38
N GLN A 23 3.64 -0.64 -6.80
CA GLN A 23 4.61 0.40 -6.50
C GLN A 23 4.67 0.67 -4.99
N ALA A 24 3.53 0.74 -4.32
CA ALA A 24 3.48 0.96 -2.89
C ALA A 24 4.22 -0.14 -2.12
N VAL A 25 4.01 -1.40 -2.49
CA VAL A 25 4.71 -2.53 -1.88
C VAL A 25 6.21 -2.46 -2.18
N THR A 26 6.59 -2.13 -3.41
CA THR A 26 8.00 -2.03 -3.82
C THR A 26 8.71 -0.94 -3.01
N TYR A 27 8.10 0.22 -2.85
CA TYR A 27 8.66 1.30 -2.04
C TYR A 27 8.79 0.91 -0.57
N ALA A 28 7.79 0.21 -0.04
CA ALA A 28 7.84 -0.27 1.34
C ALA A 28 8.98 -1.27 1.55
N CYS A 29 9.22 -2.16 0.59
CA CYS A 29 10.36 -3.07 0.63
C CYS A 29 11.68 -2.31 0.64
N PHE A 30 11.79 -1.27 -0.17
CA PHE A 30 12.98 -0.43 -0.23
C PHE A 30 13.21 0.29 1.11
N ILE A 31 12.17 0.87 1.68
CA ILE A 31 12.24 1.53 2.99
C ILE A 31 12.69 0.54 4.07
N ARG A 32 12.14 -0.68 4.04
CA ARG A 32 12.56 -1.72 4.98
C ARG A 32 14.06 -1.98 4.90
N GLU A 33 14.59 -2.13 3.68
CA GLU A 33 16.02 -2.36 3.48
C GLU A 33 16.86 -1.20 4.02
N LEU A 34 16.42 0.04 3.80
CA LEU A 34 17.11 1.21 4.34
C LEU A 34 17.11 1.22 5.86
N LEU A 35 15.97 0.92 6.49
CA LEU A 35 15.84 0.92 7.96
C LEU A 35 16.70 -0.16 8.61
N ARG A 36 16.85 -1.31 7.96
CA ARG A 36 17.66 -2.42 8.48
C ARG A 36 19.13 -2.36 8.09
N SER A 37 19.50 -1.38 7.27
CA SER A 37 20.90 -1.19 6.89
C SER A 37 21.72 -0.66 8.07
N LYS A 38 23.03 -0.71 7.97
CA LYS A 38 23.95 -0.16 8.97
C LYS A 38 23.75 1.35 9.15
N SER A 39 23.17 2.02 8.16
CA SER A 39 22.92 3.46 8.19
C SER A 39 21.46 3.78 8.49
N GLY A 40 20.71 2.85 9.08
CA GLY A 40 19.28 3.02 9.33
C GLY A 40 18.94 4.28 10.10
N ASP A 41 19.73 4.61 11.15
CA ASP A 41 19.53 5.82 11.94
C ASP A 41 19.69 7.09 11.10
N LYS A 42 20.67 7.10 10.20
CA LYS A 42 20.87 8.22 9.29
C LYS A 42 19.75 8.38 8.29
N TRP A 43 19.18 7.27 7.81
CA TRP A 43 18.03 7.32 6.93
C TRP A 43 16.80 7.86 7.64
N GLN A 44 16.58 7.48 8.90
CA GLN A 44 15.49 8.03 9.68
C GLN A 44 15.63 9.54 9.86
N GLU A 45 16.84 10.00 10.15
CA GLU A 45 17.14 11.43 10.25
C GLU A 45 16.85 12.16 8.95
N LEU A 46 17.26 11.57 7.82
CA LEU A 46 17.01 12.15 6.49
C LEU A 46 15.51 12.24 6.19
N PHE A 47 14.71 11.29 6.68
CA PHE A 47 13.25 11.32 6.54
C PHE A 47 12.56 12.30 7.51
N GLY A 48 13.30 13.01 8.31
CA GLY A 48 12.77 14.04 9.18
C GLY A 48 12.44 13.60 10.60
N TYR A 49 12.85 12.40 11.01
CA TYR A 49 12.66 11.95 12.38
C TYR A 49 13.72 12.58 13.27
N THR A 50 13.29 13.41 14.21
CA THR A 50 14.20 14.05 15.16
C THR A 50 14.67 13.07 16.25
N LYS A 51 13.85 12.07 16.55
CA LYS A 51 14.20 10.97 17.44
C LYS A 51 14.04 9.66 16.64
N PRO A 52 15.14 8.94 16.40
CA PRO A 52 15.04 7.67 15.68
C PRO A 52 14.11 6.69 16.38
N ILE A 53 13.27 6.04 15.60
CA ILE A 53 12.42 4.96 16.07
C ILE A 53 13.31 3.73 16.22
N THR A 54 13.20 3.04 17.35
CA THR A 54 13.89 1.77 17.52
C THR A 54 13.26 0.73 16.59
N VAL A 55 14.06 0.24 15.65
CA VAL A 55 13.63 -0.81 14.73
C VAL A 55 13.76 -2.15 15.45
N PRO A 56 12.67 -2.93 15.58
CA PRO A 56 12.75 -4.24 16.22
C PRO A 56 13.65 -5.17 15.44
N SER A 57 14.27 -6.15 16.11
CA SER A 57 15.14 -7.13 15.46
C SER A 57 14.38 -7.97 14.42
N SER A 58 13.10 -8.21 14.67
CA SER A 58 12.21 -8.91 13.74
C SER A 58 10.77 -8.46 13.99
N GLY A 59 9.89 -8.77 13.04
CA GLY A 59 8.48 -8.44 13.20
C GLY A 59 8.13 -6.98 12.94
N LEU A 60 8.99 -6.25 12.24
CA LEU A 60 8.66 -4.90 11.80
C LEU A 60 7.48 -4.95 10.83
N ILE A 61 6.48 -4.12 11.08
CA ILE A 61 5.32 -3.99 10.20
C ILE A 61 5.39 -2.62 9.52
N ILE A 62 5.40 -2.63 8.19
CA ILE A 62 5.40 -1.40 7.40
C ILE A 62 4.06 -1.33 6.66
N ASP A 63 3.33 -0.25 6.88
CA ASP A 63 2.10 0.02 6.15
C ASP A 63 2.42 0.67 4.82
N ALA A 64 2.08 -0.02 3.73
CA ALA A 64 2.20 0.50 2.38
C ALA A 64 0.83 1.02 1.94
N ILE A 65 0.75 2.29 1.62
CA ILE A 65 -0.52 2.93 1.29
C ILE A 65 -0.53 3.29 -0.20
N ALA A 66 -1.44 2.68 -0.93
CA ALA A 66 -1.72 3.02 -2.33
C ALA A 66 -2.87 4.04 -2.35
N ALA A 67 -2.55 5.30 -2.54
CA ALA A 67 -3.54 6.37 -2.62
C ALA A 67 -3.87 6.67 -4.07
N MET A 68 -5.15 6.65 -4.40
CA MET A 68 -5.64 6.78 -5.78
C MET A 68 -6.83 7.72 -5.85
N PRO A 69 -6.91 8.55 -6.91
CA PRO A 69 -8.04 9.45 -7.05
C PRO A 69 -9.29 8.74 -7.55
N ASN A 70 -10.43 9.05 -6.96
CA ASN A 70 -11.76 8.73 -7.46
C ASN A 70 -12.01 7.25 -7.78
N VAL A 71 -11.45 6.35 -6.99
CA VAL A 71 -11.69 4.91 -7.12
C VAL A 71 -12.89 4.52 -6.26
N SER A 72 -13.82 3.76 -6.81
CA SER A 72 -15.01 3.34 -6.09
C SER A 72 -14.67 2.35 -4.97
N GLU A 73 -15.53 2.31 -3.96
CA GLU A 73 -15.41 1.34 -2.87
C GLU A 73 -15.40 -0.10 -3.38
N ASP A 74 -16.27 -0.40 -4.36
CA ASP A 74 -16.35 -1.74 -4.93
C ASP A 74 -15.05 -2.14 -5.63
N ASP A 75 -14.44 -1.24 -6.37
CA ASP A 75 -13.15 -1.49 -7.02
C ASP A 75 -12.05 -1.77 -6.00
N ILE A 76 -12.01 -0.99 -4.92
CA ILE A 76 -11.04 -1.22 -3.83
C ILE A 76 -11.27 -2.59 -3.19
N LYS A 77 -12.52 -2.94 -2.90
CA LYS A 77 -12.86 -4.24 -2.30
C LYS A 77 -12.48 -5.40 -3.21
N GLN A 78 -12.77 -5.30 -4.51
CA GLN A 78 -12.44 -6.34 -5.47
C GLN A 78 -10.93 -6.56 -5.57
N LEU A 79 -10.17 -5.48 -5.63
CA LEU A 79 -8.71 -5.57 -5.69
C LEU A 79 -8.12 -6.12 -4.41
N ALA A 80 -8.62 -5.67 -3.26
CA ALA A 80 -8.18 -6.16 -1.96
C ALA A 80 -8.45 -7.66 -1.80
N SER A 81 -9.54 -8.18 -2.39
CA SER A 81 -9.85 -9.60 -2.33
C SER A 81 -8.93 -10.46 -3.20
N LYS A 82 -8.37 -9.89 -4.25
CA LYS A 82 -7.49 -10.60 -5.20
C LYS A 82 -6.01 -10.54 -4.81
N LYS A 83 -5.61 -9.56 -4.02
CA LYS A 83 -4.22 -9.32 -3.63
C LYS A 83 -4.03 -9.69 -2.17
N ARG A 84 -2.86 -10.21 -1.87
CA ARG A 84 -2.48 -10.37 -0.48
C ARG A 84 -2.26 -9.00 0.12
N LEU A 85 -2.98 -8.72 1.20
CA LEU A 85 -2.85 -7.46 1.92
C LEU A 85 -1.64 -7.45 2.86
N ARG A 86 -1.05 -8.61 3.11
CA ARG A 86 0.15 -8.75 3.93
C ARG A 86 1.18 -9.59 3.19
N VAL A 87 2.37 -9.05 3.07
CA VAL A 87 3.51 -9.71 2.41
C VAL A 87 4.63 -9.89 3.43
N SER A 88 5.16 -11.11 3.52
CA SER A 88 6.31 -11.39 4.38
C SER A 88 7.60 -11.04 3.64
N VAL A 89 8.48 -10.30 4.30
CA VAL A 89 9.82 -9.98 3.78
C VAL A 89 10.81 -10.30 4.90
N GLY A 90 11.51 -11.43 4.77
CA GLY A 90 12.31 -11.95 5.87
C GLY A 90 11.41 -12.22 7.07
N ASN A 91 11.76 -11.66 8.22
CA ASN A 91 10.98 -11.75 9.46
C ASN A 91 10.04 -10.56 9.67
N ASP A 92 9.88 -9.74 8.66
CA ASP A 92 9.05 -8.53 8.72
C ASP A 92 7.83 -8.69 7.82
N TYR A 93 6.91 -7.73 7.91
CA TYR A 93 5.68 -7.73 7.15
C TYR A 93 5.43 -6.38 6.53
N ILE A 94 4.90 -6.39 5.32
CA ILE A 94 4.37 -5.21 4.66
C ILE A 94 2.86 -5.40 4.56
N GLU A 95 2.11 -4.46 5.11
CA GLU A 95 0.65 -4.46 5.01
C GLU A 95 0.24 -3.42 3.97
N LEU A 96 -0.49 -3.88 2.96
CA LEU A 96 -0.96 -3.03 1.88
C LEU A 96 -2.34 -2.48 2.21
N HIS A 97 -2.49 -1.17 2.10
CA HIS A 97 -3.75 -0.47 2.25
C HIS A 97 -4.04 0.35 1.01
N CYS A 98 -5.30 0.44 0.65
CA CYS A 98 -5.74 1.26 -0.47
C CYS A 98 -6.62 2.39 0.04
N ILE A 99 -6.37 3.59 -0.46
CA ILE A 99 -7.15 4.78 -0.13
C ILE A 99 -7.60 5.42 -1.43
N SER A 100 -8.89 5.71 -1.54
CA SER A 100 -9.40 6.55 -2.62
C SER A 100 -9.64 7.95 -2.08
N PHE A 101 -9.22 8.94 -2.82
CA PHE A 101 -9.40 10.33 -2.41
C PHE A 101 -10.06 11.15 -3.52
N ASN A 102 -10.64 12.28 -3.12
CA ASN A 102 -11.23 13.27 -4.00
C ASN A 102 -10.61 14.62 -3.68
N GLU A 103 -10.25 15.36 -4.72
CA GLU A 103 -9.71 16.70 -4.58
C GLU A 103 -10.85 17.72 -4.61
N GLN A 104 -11.00 18.48 -3.52
CA GLN A 104 -12.01 19.51 -3.37
C GLN A 104 -11.31 20.86 -3.14
N GLY A 105 -11.06 21.61 -4.24
CA GLY A 105 -10.31 22.85 -4.15
C GLY A 105 -8.92 22.61 -3.58
N ASN A 106 -8.63 23.12 -2.38
CA ASN A 106 -7.34 22.93 -1.71
C ASN A 106 -7.33 21.77 -0.71
N ARG A 107 -8.39 20.94 -0.69
CA ARG A 107 -8.51 19.82 0.24
C ARG A 107 -8.48 18.48 -0.50
N LEU A 108 -7.97 17.49 0.18
CA LEU A 108 -8.11 16.09 -0.23
C LEU A 108 -9.05 15.41 0.76
N ASP A 109 -10.13 14.86 0.26
CA ASP A 109 -11.08 14.11 1.09
C ASP A 109 -10.89 12.61 0.82
N ILE A 110 -10.75 11.83 1.88
CA ILE A 110 -10.69 10.38 1.75
C ILE A 110 -12.09 9.85 1.54
N LEU A 111 -12.32 9.21 0.40
CA LEU A 111 -13.62 8.65 0.05
C LEU A 111 -13.78 7.24 0.59
N ASN A 112 -12.80 6.38 0.32
CA ASN A 112 -12.85 4.96 0.64
C ASN A 112 -11.48 4.48 1.08
N HIS A 113 -11.45 3.46 1.92
CA HIS A 113 -10.19 2.83 2.33
C HIS A 113 -10.40 1.34 2.59
N SER A 114 -9.34 0.57 2.37
CA SER A 114 -9.32 -0.86 2.66
C SER A 114 -8.78 -1.17 4.07
N TRP A 115 -8.61 -0.18 4.90
CA TRP A 115 -8.09 -0.36 6.25
C TRP A 115 -9.07 -1.22 7.03
N THR A 116 -8.69 -2.45 7.28
CA THR A 116 -9.51 -3.31 8.12
C THR A 116 -9.25 -2.97 9.57
N LYS A 117 -10.32 -2.85 10.32
CA LYS A 117 -10.21 -2.76 11.77
C LYS A 117 -9.65 -4.09 12.28
N LEU A 118 -8.48 -4.03 12.76
CA LEU A 118 -7.90 -5.16 13.47
C LEU A 118 -8.55 -5.30 14.83
#